data_2a9af32edaf1bebb4cdd11c83d10f74d
#
_entry.id   2a9af32edaf1bebb4cdd11c83d10f74d
#
_cell.length_a   1.000
_cell.length_b   1.000
_cell.length_c   1.000
_cell.angle_alpha   90.00
_cell.angle_beta   90.00
_cell.angle_gamma   90.00
#
_symmetry.space_group_name_H-M   'P 1'
#
loop_
_entity.id
_entity.type
_entity.pdbx_description
1 polymer ?
#
loop_
_entity_poly.entity_id
_entity_poly.type
_entity_poly.pdbx_seq_one_letter_code
_entity_poly.pdbx_strand_id
1 'polypeptide(L)'
;LALLSGLPEYYDSILQFERAKSAAGLFMDASVAQGVIDQCDAFLKTGDQNILFTTFDSRIASLDFLNETEKQKYCSLNRKALASYVIPTYRKLSKGISALKDSSKNALGLCYLPDGKNYYAYLVKDTTGCYDSVETIFKRIQSQLVKDIHTLRQIAQKNPQLFSDSGDETLKTVNDQVSSDPKEILNDLKRKMAEDFPEIADVTYEV
;
A
#
# COMPACT_ATOMS: atom_id res chain seq x y z
N LEU A 1 17.27 -4.22 -16.25
CA LEU A 1 16.95 -3.56 -17.55
C LEU A 1 16.02 -4.43 -18.40
N ALA A 2 16.27 -5.75 -18.52
CA ALA A 2 15.41 -6.65 -19.29
C ALA A 2 13.94 -6.65 -18.81
N LEU A 3 13.69 -6.56 -17.51
CA LEU A 3 12.33 -6.45 -16.97
C LEU A 3 11.64 -5.14 -17.40
N LEU A 4 12.37 -4.04 -17.46
CA LEU A 4 11.81 -2.75 -17.86
C LEU A 4 11.39 -2.72 -19.33
N SER A 5 12.08 -3.43 -20.21
CA SER A 5 11.69 -3.51 -21.63
C SER A 5 10.40 -4.28 -21.88
N GLY A 6 9.99 -5.16 -20.97
CA GLY A 6 8.71 -5.88 -21.02
C GLY A 6 7.50 -5.09 -20.49
N LEU A 7 7.73 -3.97 -19.79
CA LEU A 7 6.65 -3.16 -19.21
C LEU A 7 5.61 -2.67 -20.23
N PRO A 8 5.98 -2.16 -21.42
CA PRO A 8 4.98 -1.70 -22.40
C PRO A 8 4.00 -2.78 -22.79
N GLU A 9 4.47 -3.99 -23.08
CA GLU A 9 3.62 -5.12 -23.46
C GLU A 9 2.70 -5.57 -22.30
N TYR A 10 3.26 -5.65 -21.10
CA TYR A 10 2.49 -5.98 -19.91
C TYR A 10 1.35 -4.99 -19.66
N TYR A 11 1.61 -3.69 -19.71
CA TYR A 11 0.56 -2.68 -19.51
C TYR A 11 -0.42 -2.60 -20.67
N ASP A 12 0.00 -2.97 -21.89
CA ASP A 12 -0.91 -3.12 -23.02
C ASP A 12 -1.91 -4.24 -22.80
N SER A 13 -1.47 -5.37 -22.26
CA SER A 13 -2.37 -6.46 -21.89
C SER A 13 -3.36 -6.06 -20.78
N ILE A 14 -2.91 -5.28 -19.77
CA ILE A 14 -3.80 -4.71 -18.76
C ILE A 14 -4.85 -3.80 -19.42
N LEU A 15 -4.46 -2.89 -20.29
CA LEU A 15 -5.41 -1.99 -20.97
C LEU A 15 -6.39 -2.75 -21.88
N GLN A 16 -5.96 -3.82 -22.51
CA GLN A 16 -6.87 -4.69 -23.29
C GLN A 16 -7.90 -5.35 -22.37
N PHE A 17 -7.48 -5.86 -21.21
CA PHE A 17 -8.35 -6.44 -20.21
C PHE A 17 -9.36 -5.41 -19.67
N GLU A 18 -8.91 -4.22 -19.33
CA GLU A 18 -9.80 -3.15 -18.84
C GLU A 18 -10.81 -2.69 -19.90
N ARG A 19 -10.43 -2.67 -21.18
CA ARG A 19 -11.37 -2.43 -22.28
C ARG A 19 -12.41 -3.53 -22.40
N ALA A 20 -12.03 -4.79 -22.26
CA ALA A 20 -12.95 -5.92 -22.27
C ALA A 20 -13.93 -5.84 -21.08
N LYS A 21 -13.45 -5.49 -19.88
CA LYS A 21 -14.29 -5.22 -18.71
C LYS A 21 -15.26 -4.07 -18.96
N SER A 22 -14.80 -2.98 -19.57
CA SER A 22 -15.64 -1.84 -19.90
C SER A 22 -16.75 -2.24 -20.88
N ALA A 23 -16.42 -2.99 -21.94
CA ALA A 23 -17.40 -3.50 -22.88
C ALA A 23 -18.45 -4.42 -22.24
N ALA A 24 -18.03 -5.20 -21.24
CA ALA A 24 -18.93 -6.06 -20.45
C ALA A 24 -19.73 -5.29 -19.37
N GLY A 25 -19.50 -3.99 -19.18
CA GLY A 25 -20.13 -3.20 -18.10
C GLY A 25 -19.56 -3.47 -16.71
N LEU A 26 -18.36 -4.06 -16.63
CA LEU A 26 -17.67 -4.46 -15.41
C LEU A 26 -16.46 -3.56 -15.10
N PHE A 27 -16.37 -2.40 -15.73
CA PHE A 27 -15.28 -1.46 -15.45
C PHE A 27 -15.36 -0.94 -14.02
N MET A 28 -14.21 -0.58 -13.46
CA MET A 28 -14.12 -0.04 -12.12
C MET A 28 -14.91 1.28 -11.97
N ASP A 29 -15.30 1.61 -10.76
CA ASP A 29 -15.95 2.89 -10.46
C ASP A 29 -15.10 4.09 -10.89
N ALA A 30 -15.76 5.18 -11.29
CA ALA A 30 -15.10 6.38 -11.80
C ALA A 30 -14.14 7.01 -10.78
N SER A 31 -14.44 6.92 -9.48
CA SER A 31 -13.57 7.42 -8.40
C SER A 31 -12.31 6.59 -8.27
N VAL A 32 -12.43 5.27 -8.39
CA VAL A 32 -11.29 4.34 -8.39
C VAL A 32 -10.41 4.57 -9.63
N ALA A 33 -11.03 4.72 -10.80
CA ALA A 33 -10.33 5.05 -12.04
C ALA A 33 -9.57 6.38 -11.92
N GLN A 34 -10.18 7.40 -11.30
CA GLN A 34 -9.52 8.67 -11.04
C GLN A 34 -8.31 8.49 -10.11
N GLY A 35 -8.43 7.70 -9.05
CA GLY A 35 -7.32 7.38 -8.17
C GLY A 35 -6.12 6.74 -8.89
N VAL A 36 -6.37 5.84 -9.84
CA VAL A 36 -5.31 5.24 -10.68
C VAL A 36 -4.66 6.31 -11.58
N ILE A 37 -5.46 7.18 -12.19
CA ILE A 37 -4.96 8.29 -13.02
C ILE A 37 -4.08 9.22 -12.19
N ASP A 38 -4.56 9.63 -11.01
CA ASP A 38 -3.84 10.55 -10.11
C ASP A 38 -2.51 9.96 -9.66
N GLN A 39 -2.45 8.66 -9.35
CA GLN A 39 -1.21 7.96 -9.02
C GLN A 39 -0.22 7.94 -10.19
N CYS A 40 -0.70 7.64 -11.41
CA CYS A 40 0.15 7.68 -12.59
C CYS A 40 0.70 9.09 -12.84
N ASP A 41 -0.15 10.10 -12.74
CA ASP A 41 0.22 11.49 -12.96
C ASP A 41 1.16 12.01 -11.87
N ALA A 42 0.95 11.64 -10.61
CA ALA A 42 1.86 11.94 -9.51
C ALA A 42 3.24 11.33 -9.75
N PHE A 43 3.30 10.06 -10.18
CA PHE A 43 4.55 9.40 -10.55
C PHE A 43 5.29 10.12 -11.68
N LEU A 44 4.56 10.55 -12.71
CA LEU A 44 5.11 11.26 -13.86
C LEU A 44 5.61 12.68 -13.52
N LYS A 45 4.99 13.35 -12.53
CA LYS A 45 5.38 14.69 -12.07
C LYS A 45 6.67 14.73 -11.26
N THR A 46 7.13 13.61 -10.74
CA THR A 46 8.36 13.57 -9.92
C THR A 46 9.63 13.91 -10.72
N GLY A 47 9.61 13.79 -12.04
CA GLY A 47 10.75 14.11 -12.91
C GLY A 47 12.04 13.43 -12.45
N ASP A 48 13.12 14.20 -12.31
CA ASP A 48 14.43 13.69 -11.86
C ASP A 48 14.44 13.25 -10.38
N GLN A 49 13.45 13.62 -9.60
CA GLN A 49 13.27 13.17 -8.20
C GLN A 49 12.53 11.84 -8.11
N ASN A 50 12.22 11.21 -9.24
CA ASN A 50 11.55 9.91 -9.25
C ASN A 50 12.38 8.87 -8.49
N ILE A 51 11.71 8.11 -7.63
CA ILE A 51 12.33 7.08 -6.78
C ILE A 51 13.16 6.06 -7.59
N LEU A 52 12.77 5.77 -8.83
CA LEU A 52 13.49 4.84 -9.70
C LEU A 52 14.82 5.41 -10.18
N PHE A 53 14.99 6.74 -10.21
CA PHE A 53 16.30 7.38 -10.46
C PHE A 53 17.07 7.48 -9.15
N THR A 54 16.52 8.10 -8.14
CA THR A 54 17.25 8.45 -6.91
C THR A 54 17.73 7.22 -6.15
N THR A 55 16.86 6.19 -6.01
CA THR A 55 17.26 4.93 -5.36
C THR A 55 18.30 4.16 -6.16
N PHE A 56 18.17 4.12 -7.49
CA PHE A 56 19.15 3.44 -8.33
C PHE A 56 20.51 4.14 -8.27
N ASP A 57 20.53 5.45 -8.44
CA ASP A 57 21.75 6.26 -8.38
C ASP A 57 22.47 6.10 -7.02
N SER A 58 21.71 6.13 -5.91
CA SER A 58 22.25 5.92 -4.56
C SER A 58 22.85 4.52 -4.38
N ARG A 59 22.14 3.47 -4.85
CA ARG A 59 22.64 2.09 -4.75
C ARG A 59 23.89 1.86 -5.61
N ILE A 60 23.94 2.41 -6.82
CA ILE A 60 25.13 2.33 -7.68
C ILE A 60 26.30 3.09 -7.05
N ALA A 61 26.06 4.25 -6.45
CA ALA A 61 27.10 5.03 -5.79
C ALA A 61 27.76 4.27 -4.63
N SER A 62 27.00 3.45 -3.88
CA SER A 62 27.50 2.68 -2.73
C SER A 62 28.30 1.42 -3.10
N LEU A 63 28.44 1.07 -4.38
CA LEU A 63 29.16 -0.12 -4.81
C LEU A 63 30.67 0.19 -4.97
N ASP A 64 31.50 -0.35 -4.08
CA ASP A 64 32.94 -0.10 -4.05
C ASP A 64 33.72 -0.80 -5.16
N PHE A 65 33.14 -1.87 -5.75
CA PHE A 65 33.78 -2.64 -6.82
C PHE A 65 33.61 -2.02 -8.23
N LEU A 66 32.85 -0.94 -8.36
CA LEU A 66 32.65 -0.20 -9.61
C LEU A 66 33.47 1.10 -9.59
N ASN A 67 34.16 1.36 -10.69
CA ASN A 67 34.78 2.67 -10.90
C ASN A 67 33.77 3.74 -11.32
N GLU A 68 34.13 5.02 -11.23
CA GLU A 68 33.21 6.13 -11.51
C GLU A 68 32.68 6.14 -12.96
N THR A 69 33.45 5.69 -13.93
CA THR A 69 33.00 5.59 -15.32
C THR A 69 31.92 4.52 -15.47
N GLU A 70 32.07 3.39 -14.79
CA GLU A 70 31.05 2.31 -14.77
C GLU A 70 29.79 2.75 -14.05
N LYS A 71 29.91 3.43 -12.91
CA LYS A 71 28.77 3.98 -12.17
C LYS A 71 27.97 4.94 -13.06
N GLN A 72 28.62 5.89 -13.70
CA GLN A 72 27.99 6.82 -14.64
C GLN A 72 27.32 6.11 -15.82
N LYS A 73 27.96 5.07 -16.37
CA LYS A 73 27.39 4.25 -17.44
C LYS A 73 26.09 3.59 -17.00
N TYR A 74 26.06 2.96 -15.81
CA TYR A 74 24.85 2.29 -15.31
C TYR A 74 23.73 3.29 -15.00
N CYS A 75 24.01 4.43 -14.39
CA CYS A 75 23.03 5.48 -14.16
C CYS A 75 22.47 6.02 -15.49
N SER A 76 23.32 6.21 -16.51
CA SER A 76 22.86 6.62 -17.85
C SER A 76 21.97 5.57 -18.51
N LEU A 77 22.31 4.29 -18.40
CA LEU A 77 21.50 3.18 -18.92
C LEU A 77 20.13 3.09 -18.21
N ASN A 78 20.10 3.27 -16.89
CA ASN A 78 18.86 3.33 -16.14
C ASN A 78 17.97 4.48 -16.62
N ARG A 79 18.52 5.70 -16.73
CA ARG A 79 17.78 6.87 -17.22
C ARG A 79 17.20 6.64 -18.62
N LYS A 80 17.99 6.06 -19.55
CA LYS A 80 17.50 5.70 -20.89
C LYS A 80 16.37 4.67 -20.84
N ALA A 81 16.50 3.62 -20.02
CA ALA A 81 15.49 2.59 -19.90
C ALA A 81 14.18 3.15 -19.32
N LEU A 82 14.27 3.98 -18.27
CA LEU A 82 13.08 4.63 -17.69
C LEU A 82 12.39 5.56 -18.68
N ALA A 83 13.16 6.37 -19.41
CA ALA A 83 12.63 7.27 -20.42
C ALA A 83 12.00 6.54 -21.61
N SER A 84 12.54 5.37 -21.99
CA SER A 84 12.08 4.61 -23.15
C SER A 84 10.90 3.67 -22.84
N TYR A 85 10.86 3.11 -21.64
CA TYR A 85 9.90 2.06 -21.31
C TYR A 85 8.91 2.46 -20.21
N VAL A 86 9.36 3.09 -19.14
CA VAL A 86 8.52 3.35 -17.97
C VAL A 86 7.65 4.59 -18.15
N ILE A 87 8.27 5.72 -18.42
CA ILE A 87 7.55 7.01 -18.54
C ILE A 87 6.47 6.98 -19.64
N PRO A 88 6.76 6.49 -20.87
CA PRO A 88 5.72 6.37 -21.89
C PRO A 88 4.59 5.42 -21.51
N THR A 89 4.92 4.33 -20.83
CA THR A 89 3.97 3.33 -20.39
C THR A 89 2.99 3.88 -19.36
N TYR A 90 3.47 4.60 -18.34
CA TYR A 90 2.60 5.26 -17.36
C TYR A 90 1.69 6.33 -18.01
N ARG A 91 2.21 7.10 -18.97
CA ARG A 91 1.39 8.04 -19.75
C ARG A 91 0.29 7.34 -20.54
N LYS A 92 0.62 6.19 -21.16
CA LYS A 92 -0.34 5.39 -21.91
C LYS A 92 -1.40 4.79 -21.00
N LEU A 93 -0.99 4.29 -19.81
CA LEU A 93 -1.91 3.76 -18.81
C LEU A 93 -2.87 4.85 -18.33
N SER A 94 -2.38 6.00 -17.87
CA SER A 94 -3.21 7.13 -17.44
C SER A 94 -4.23 7.54 -18.50
N LYS A 95 -3.79 7.72 -19.74
CA LYS A 95 -4.69 8.03 -20.88
C LYS A 95 -5.69 6.91 -21.17
N GLY A 96 -5.26 5.64 -21.11
CA GLY A 96 -6.11 4.50 -21.38
C GLY A 96 -7.23 4.35 -20.34
N ILE A 97 -6.90 4.48 -19.07
CA ILE A 97 -7.88 4.46 -17.97
C ILE A 97 -8.80 5.69 -18.04
N SER A 98 -8.25 6.88 -18.30
CA SER A 98 -9.05 8.11 -18.47
C SER A 98 -10.10 7.98 -19.56
N ALA A 99 -9.76 7.35 -20.70
CA ALA A 99 -10.70 7.12 -21.79
C ALA A 99 -11.84 6.15 -21.44
N LEU A 100 -11.65 5.31 -20.44
CA LEU A 100 -12.64 4.33 -19.95
C LEU A 100 -13.41 4.80 -18.73
N LYS A 101 -12.99 5.86 -18.06
CA LYS A 101 -13.50 6.29 -16.75
C LYS A 101 -15.02 6.42 -16.72
N ASP A 102 -15.60 7.02 -17.75
CA ASP A 102 -17.04 7.26 -17.81
C ASP A 102 -17.86 6.04 -18.32
N SER A 103 -17.19 4.93 -18.60
CA SER A 103 -17.86 3.69 -19.01
C SER A 103 -18.35 2.84 -17.85
N SER A 104 -18.02 3.21 -16.61
CA SER A 104 -18.51 2.51 -15.42
C SER A 104 -20.03 2.56 -15.33
N LYS A 105 -20.65 1.38 -15.19
CA LYS A 105 -22.09 1.23 -14.98
C LYS A 105 -22.44 0.94 -13.54
N ASN A 106 -21.43 0.80 -12.68
CA ASN A 106 -21.60 0.40 -11.29
C ASN A 106 -20.88 1.37 -10.34
N ALA A 107 -21.54 2.50 -10.06
CA ALA A 107 -21.05 3.49 -9.09
C ALA A 107 -21.31 3.10 -7.61
N LEU A 108 -22.03 2.00 -7.36
CA LEU A 108 -22.59 1.70 -6.04
C LEU A 108 -21.99 0.44 -5.38
N GLY A 109 -20.97 -0.19 -6.01
CA GLY A 109 -20.24 -1.32 -5.45
C GLY A 109 -20.74 -2.70 -5.91
N LEU A 110 -20.12 -3.77 -5.40
CA LEU A 110 -20.32 -5.15 -5.85
C LEU A 110 -21.76 -5.64 -5.76
N CYS A 111 -22.55 -5.17 -4.80
CA CYS A 111 -23.91 -5.64 -4.61
C CYS A 111 -24.86 -5.36 -5.79
N TYR A 112 -24.49 -4.47 -6.69
CA TYR A 112 -25.27 -4.11 -7.89
C TYR A 112 -24.84 -4.88 -9.16
N LEU A 113 -23.75 -5.64 -9.07
CA LEU A 113 -23.36 -6.55 -10.13
C LEU A 113 -24.17 -7.85 -10.08
N PRO A 114 -24.38 -8.55 -11.21
CA PRO A 114 -24.93 -9.91 -11.21
C PRO A 114 -24.12 -10.78 -10.23
N ASP A 115 -24.80 -11.50 -9.36
CA ASP A 115 -24.20 -12.32 -8.30
C ASP A 115 -23.23 -11.61 -7.34
N GLY A 116 -23.18 -10.28 -7.37
CA GLY A 116 -22.23 -9.48 -6.60
C GLY A 116 -22.34 -9.70 -5.09
N LYS A 117 -23.53 -9.96 -4.55
CA LYS A 117 -23.72 -10.29 -3.13
C LYS A 117 -23.07 -11.63 -2.76
N ASN A 118 -23.22 -12.65 -3.60
CA ASN A 118 -22.60 -13.96 -3.40
C ASN A 118 -21.09 -13.87 -3.51
N TYR A 119 -20.60 -13.11 -4.49
CA TYR A 119 -19.18 -12.87 -4.66
C TYR A 119 -18.59 -12.11 -3.45
N TYR A 120 -19.28 -11.09 -2.93
CA TYR A 120 -18.86 -10.39 -1.72
C TYR A 120 -18.80 -11.34 -0.50
N ALA A 121 -19.79 -12.19 -0.33
CA ALA A 121 -19.80 -13.18 0.75
C ALA A 121 -18.62 -14.17 0.61
N TYR A 122 -18.29 -14.58 -0.61
CA TYR A 122 -17.10 -15.37 -0.90
C TYR A 122 -15.82 -14.64 -0.52
N LEU A 123 -15.64 -13.39 -0.96
CA LEU A 123 -14.47 -12.58 -0.64
C LEU A 123 -14.27 -12.40 0.87
N VAL A 124 -15.35 -12.16 1.61
CA VAL A 124 -15.29 -12.05 3.09
C VAL A 124 -14.74 -13.34 3.69
N LYS A 125 -15.25 -14.51 3.28
CA LYS A 125 -14.76 -15.81 3.76
C LYS A 125 -13.29 -16.04 3.40
N ASP A 126 -12.94 -15.77 2.15
CA ASP A 126 -11.58 -15.98 1.63
C ASP A 126 -10.55 -15.08 2.35
N THR A 127 -10.89 -13.80 2.53
CA THR A 127 -9.99 -12.81 3.12
C THR A 127 -9.85 -12.96 4.64
N THR A 128 -10.94 -13.30 5.33
CA THR A 128 -10.98 -13.31 6.80
C THR A 128 -10.86 -14.70 7.42
N GLY A 129 -11.03 -15.76 6.63
CA GLY A 129 -11.17 -17.13 7.13
C GLY A 129 -12.46 -17.36 7.95
N CYS A 130 -13.36 -16.38 8.01
CA CYS A 130 -14.62 -16.47 8.78
C CYS A 130 -15.75 -16.99 7.89
N TYR A 131 -16.37 -18.11 8.32
CA TYR A 131 -17.45 -18.77 7.59
C TYR A 131 -18.84 -18.30 7.99
N ASP A 132 -18.95 -17.35 8.91
CA ASP A 132 -20.24 -16.76 9.27
C ASP A 132 -20.83 -15.94 8.12
N SER A 133 -22.13 -15.72 8.15
CA SER A 133 -22.79 -14.84 7.18
C SER A 133 -22.30 -13.40 7.33
N VAL A 134 -22.27 -12.66 6.22
CA VAL A 134 -21.93 -11.24 6.21
C VAL A 134 -22.77 -10.44 7.22
N GLU A 135 -24.06 -10.78 7.34
CA GLU A 135 -24.96 -10.15 8.30
C GLU A 135 -24.55 -10.43 9.76
N THR A 136 -24.15 -11.65 10.06
CA THR A 136 -23.68 -12.03 11.41
C THR A 136 -22.38 -11.27 11.74
N ILE A 137 -21.45 -11.21 10.81
CA ILE A 137 -20.20 -10.46 10.97
C ILE A 137 -20.51 -8.98 11.20
N PHE A 138 -21.40 -8.40 10.41
CA PHE A 138 -21.79 -6.99 10.54
C PHE A 138 -22.40 -6.68 11.93
N LYS A 139 -23.29 -7.55 12.43
CA LYS A 139 -23.87 -7.40 13.78
C LYS A 139 -22.80 -7.47 14.88
N ARG A 140 -21.81 -8.35 14.73
CA ARG A 140 -20.66 -8.42 15.67
C ARG A 140 -19.84 -7.15 15.65
N ILE A 141 -19.52 -6.63 14.45
CA ILE A 141 -18.77 -5.38 14.30
C ILE A 141 -19.53 -4.21 14.95
N GLN A 142 -20.83 -4.10 14.69
CA GLN A 142 -21.65 -3.06 15.32
C GLN A 142 -21.64 -3.17 16.85
N SER A 143 -21.80 -4.39 17.39
CA SER A 143 -21.77 -4.62 18.83
C SER A 143 -20.41 -4.28 19.43
N GLN A 144 -19.32 -4.62 18.73
CA GLN A 144 -17.97 -4.29 19.17
C GLN A 144 -17.73 -2.78 19.14
N LEU A 145 -18.13 -2.10 18.07
CA LEU A 145 -18.01 -0.64 17.96
C LEU A 145 -18.68 0.08 19.14
N VAL A 146 -19.86 -0.35 19.55
CA VAL A 146 -20.56 0.24 20.70
C VAL A 146 -19.74 0.06 21.99
N LYS A 147 -19.16 -1.13 22.20
CA LYS A 147 -18.29 -1.41 23.35
C LYS A 147 -17.04 -0.55 23.33
N ASP A 148 -16.42 -0.43 22.15
CA ASP A 148 -15.19 0.34 21.98
C ASP A 148 -15.41 1.83 22.22
N ILE A 149 -16.54 2.38 21.72
CA ILE A 149 -16.95 3.77 22.01
C ILE A 149 -17.15 3.97 23.51
N HIS A 150 -17.79 3.01 24.19
CA HIS A 150 -17.98 3.09 25.64
C HIS A 150 -16.64 3.07 26.39
N THR A 151 -15.75 2.15 26.01
CA THR A 151 -14.40 2.06 26.58
C THR A 151 -13.60 3.32 26.34
N LEU A 152 -13.64 3.87 25.13
CA LEU A 152 -12.97 5.12 24.76
C LEU A 152 -13.47 6.29 25.63
N ARG A 153 -14.78 6.39 25.86
CA ARG A 153 -15.35 7.40 26.75
C ARG A 153 -14.87 7.25 28.19
N GLN A 154 -14.77 6.02 28.70
CA GLN A 154 -14.23 5.76 30.04
C GLN A 154 -12.76 6.15 30.15
N ILE A 155 -11.95 5.85 29.12
CA ILE A 155 -10.54 6.25 29.04
C ILE A 155 -10.43 7.76 29.03
N ALA A 156 -11.23 8.44 28.22
CA ALA A 156 -11.21 9.90 28.13
C ALA A 156 -11.61 10.57 29.46
N GLN A 157 -12.57 10.00 30.16
CA GLN A 157 -12.97 10.52 31.50
C GLN A 157 -11.89 10.33 32.56
N LYS A 158 -11.17 9.19 32.51
CA LYS A 158 -10.08 8.89 33.46
C LYS A 158 -8.78 9.64 33.12
N ASN A 159 -8.61 9.99 31.86
CA ASN A 159 -7.36 10.59 31.35
C ASN A 159 -7.67 11.79 30.45
N PRO A 160 -8.31 12.86 30.99
CA PRO A 160 -8.71 14.02 30.19
C PRO A 160 -7.53 14.71 29.50
N GLN A 161 -6.33 14.59 30.08
CA GLN A 161 -5.10 15.14 29.52
C GLN A 161 -4.73 14.56 28.14
N LEU A 162 -5.14 13.32 27.82
CA LEU A 162 -4.87 12.70 26.50
C LEU A 162 -5.73 13.29 25.36
N PHE A 163 -6.79 14.02 25.72
CA PHE A 163 -7.77 14.59 24.80
C PHE A 163 -7.84 16.12 24.86
N SER A 164 -6.90 16.75 25.58
CA SER A 164 -6.71 18.20 25.61
C SER A 164 -5.74 18.62 24.51
N ASP A 165 -5.70 19.93 24.18
CA ASP A 165 -4.76 20.47 23.19
C ASP A 165 -3.27 20.22 23.55
N SER A 166 -2.98 19.93 24.84
CA SER A 166 -1.67 19.46 25.32
C SER A 166 -1.46 17.95 25.18
N GLY A 167 -2.45 17.19 24.72
CA GLY A 167 -2.38 15.73 24.54
C GLY A 167 -1.25 15.29 23.58
N ASP A 168 -0.92 16.14 22.63
CA ASP A 168 0.19 15.91 21.68
C ASP A 168 1.56 15.93 22.39
N GLU A 169 1.75 16.75 23.41
CA GLU A 169 2.97 16.73 24.24
C GLU A 169 3.06 15.50 25.12
N THR A 170 1.93 15.03 25.67
CA THR A 170 1.89 13.81 26.47
C THR A 170 2.21 12.58 25.62
N LEU A 171 1.68 12.50 24.40
CA LEU A 171 1.99 11.45 23.43
C LEU A 171 3.45 11.50 22.97
N LYS A 172 4.01 12.70 22.79
CA LYS A 172 5.45 12.87 22.51
C LYS A 172 6.31 12.33 23.66
N THR A 173 5.99 12.68 24.89
CA THR A 173 6.74 12.22 26.08
C THR A 173 6.72 10.71 26.22
N VAL A 174 5.60 10.06 25.89
CA VAL A 174 5.51 8.58 25.86
C VAL A 174 6.34 7.99 24.72
N ASN A 175 6.28 8.60 23.53
CA ASN A 175 7.07 8.15 22.37
C ASN A 175 8.58 8.36 22.58
N ASP A 176 8.98 9.44 23.25
CA ASP A 176 10.39 9.72 23.56
C ASP A 176 11.00 8.70 24.56
N GLN A 177 10.16 7.96 25.29
CA GLN A 177 10.59 6.88 26.18
C GLN A 177 10.74 5.52 25.48
N VAL A 178 10.29 5.41 24.22
CA VAL A 178 10.38 4.19 23.43
C VAL A 178 11.49 4.36 22.40
N SER A 179 12.47 3.44 22.40
CA SER A 179 13.50 3.45 21.38
C SER A 179 12.89 3.37 19.98
N SER A 180 13.39 4.18 19.06
CA SER A 180 13.08 4.09 17.63
C SER A 180 14.02 3.14 16.87
N ASP A 181 15.04 2.60 17.53
CA ASP A 181 15.94 1.61 16.93
C ASP A 181 15.28 0.22 16.95
N PRO A 182 15.01 -0.38 15.77
CA PRO A 182 14.40 -1.71 15.68
C PRO A 182 15.17 -2.79 16.44
N LYS A 183 16.50 -2.72 16.49
CA LYS A 183 17.34 -3.68 17.24
C LYS A 183 17.15 -3.58 18.74
N GLU A 184 17.08 -2.36 19.25
CA GLU A 184 16.82 -2.14 20.69
C GLU A 184 15.42 -2.62 21.06
N ILE A 185 14.41 -2.33 20.23
CA ILE A 185 13.04 -2.81 20.43
C ILE A 185 12.98 -4.34 20.47
N LEU A 186 13.62 -5.01 19.50
CA LEU A 186 13.65 -6.48 19.43
C LEU A 186 14.40 -7.09 20.62
N ASN A 187 15.49 -6.50 21.06
CA ASN A 187 16.24 -6.96 22.24
C ASN A 187 15.43 -6.79 23.52
N ASP A 188 14.70 -5.69 23.68
CA ASP A 188 13.82 -5.48 24.83
C ASP A 188 12.64 -6.47 24.83
N LEU A 189 12.03 -6.71 23.69
CA LEU A 189 10.99 -7.73 23.53
C LEU A 189 11.52 -9.14 23.85
N LYS A 190 12.69 -9.51 23.32
CA LYS A 190 13.33 -10.81 23.60
C LYS A 190 13.55 -11.01 25.08
N ARG A 191 14.00 -9.98 25.79
CA ARG A 191 14.22 -10.04 27.25
C ARG A 191 12.91 -10.21 28.02
N LYS A 192 11.84 -9.48 27.62
CA LYS A 192 10.52 -9.55 28.26
C LYS A 192 9.79 -10.86 27.98
N MET A 193 10.00 -11.44 26.80
CA MET A 193 9.41 -12.73 26.43
C MET A 193 9.86 -13.88 27.34
N ALA A 194 11.05 -13.79 27.95
CA ALA A 194 11.56 -14.83 28.83
C ALA A 194 10.70 -15.06 30.09
N GLU A 195 9.83 -14.10 30.45
CA GLU A 195 8.91 -14.23 31.58
C GLU A 195 7.67 -15.08 31.25
N ASP A 196 7.21 -15.03 29.99
CA ASP A 196 5.93 -15.60 29.55
C ASP A 196 6.09 -16.80 28.61
N PHE A 197 7.25 -17.00 28.01
CA PHE A 197 7.51 -18.02 26.99
C PHE A 197 8.73 -18.90 27.34
N PRO A 198 8.74 -20.17 26.88
CA PRO A 198 9.92 -21.03 27.01
C PRO A 198 11.14 -20.38 26.33
N GLU A 199 12.33 -20.71 26.87
CA GLU A 199 13.59 -20.24 26.31
C GLU A 199 13.73 -20.61 24.84
N ILE A 200 13.91 -19.61 23.99
CA ILE A 200 14.10 -19.78 22.54
C ILE A 200 15.60 -19.78 22.27
N ALA A 201 16.07 -20.77 21.49
CA ALA A 201 17.46 -20.84 21.05
C ALA A 201 17.87 -19.52 20.36
N ASP A 202 19.15 -19.14 20.53
CA ASP A 202 19.68 -17.94 19.93
C ASP A 202 19.52 -17.95 18.40
N VAL A 203 18.71 -17.04 17.89
CA VAL A 203 18.46 -16.83 16.45
C VAL A 203 19.14 -15.54 16.03
N THR A 204 20.00 -15.61 15.04
CA THR A 204 20.53 -14.42 14.37
C THR A 204 19.46 -13.85 13.45
N TYR A 205 19.19 -12.55 13.55
CA TYR A 205 18.31 -11.81 12.64
C TYR A 205 19.01 -10.57 12.11
N GLU A 206 18.72 -10.22 10.86
CA GLU A 206 19.13 -8.96 10.26
C GLU A 206 17.94 -8.00 10.22
N VAL A 207 18.19 -6.73 10.57
CA VAL A 207 17.20 -5.65 10.55
C VAL A 207 17.67 -4.56 9.59
#